data_9d4bb628d1ae58574ab119ad5b46c215
#
_entry.id   9d4bb628d1ae58574ab119ad5b46c215
#
_cell.length_a   1.000
_cell.length_b   1.000
_cell.length_c   1.000
_cell.angle_alpha   90.00
_cell.angle_beta   90.00
_cell.angle_gamma   90.00
#
_symmetry.space_group_name_H-M   'P 1'
#
loop_
_entity.id
_entity.type
_entity.pdbx_description
1 polymer ?
#
loop_
_entity_poly.entity_id
_entity_poly.type
_entity_poly.pdbx_seq_one_letter_code
_entity_poly.pdbx_strand_id
1 'polypeptide(L)'
;MIDSIDRKIVMMLQKNARISNAQIGRELGLAPSGIHERIKKLEQRGVITGYHVCLDRQKLGLGVAAYLFVQTDDRVGSQASAHRLANIAEVQEVHQIAGEDCYLVKLSCKDNQDLGRLLREKIGAIPSIRQSRTSIVMETLKEDGALPINE
;
A
#
# COMPACT_ATOMS: atom_id res chain seq x y z
N MET A 1 -9.43 18.26 11.64
CA MET A 1 -8.20 17.92 12.38
C MET A 1 -8.58 16.85 13.39
N ILE A 2 -7.74 15.85 13.65
CA ILE A 2 -7.95 14.84 14.70
C ILE A 2 -7.39 15.36 16.02
N ASP A 3 -8.04 15.05 17.14
CA ASP A 3 -7.58 15.46 18.49
C ASP A 3 -6.47 14.53 19.03
N SER A 4 -5.90 14.84 20.19
CA SER A 4 -4.83 14.05 20.79
C SER A 4 -5.28 12.62 21.16
N ILE A 5 -6.53 12.44 21.56
CA ILE A 5 -7.10 11.13 21.88
C ILE A 5 -7.23 10.30 20.60
N ASP A 6 -7.75 10.89 19.52
CA ASP A 6 -7.86 10.24 18.21
C ASP A 6 -6.49 9.79 17.69
N ARG A 7 -5.45 10.62 17.85
CA ARG A 7 -4.07 10.26 17.48
C ARG A 7 -3.59 9.02 18.26
N LYS A 8 -3.80 8.99 19.58
CA LYS A 8 -3.42 7.83 20.40
C LYS A 8 -4.18 6.56 19.99
N ILE A 9 -5.49 6.66 19.70
CA ILE A 9 -6.28 5.54 19.16
C ILE A 9 -5.67 5.01 17.86
N VAL A 10 -5.36 5.90 16.89
CA VAL A 10 -4.78 5.50 15.61
C VAL A 10 -3.39 4.87 15.80
N MET A 11 -2.54 5.42 16.67
CA MET A 11 -1.23 4.84 16.99
C MET A 11 -1.35 3.42 17.57
N MET A 12 -2.33 3.18 18.45
CA MET A 12 -2.58 1.85 19.02
C MET A 12 -3.07 0.87 17.95
N LEU A 13 -3.98 1.31 17.08
CA LEU A 13 -4.48 0.51 15.96
C LEU A 13 -3.39 0.21 14.92
N GLN A 14 -2.47 1.14 14.65
CA GLN A 14 -1.32 0.87 13.76
C GLN A 14 -0.41 -0.24 14.33
N LYS A 15 -0.22 -0.29 15.64
CA LYS A 15 0.57 -1.34 16.29
C LYS A 15 -0.15 -2.69 16.33
N ASN A 16 -1.46 -2.66 16.54
CA ASN A 16 -2.28 -3.87 16.60
C ASN A 16 -3.72 -3.55 16.16
N ALA A 17 -4.01 -3.82 14.89
CA ALA A 17 -5.36 -3.62 14.33
C ALA A 17 -6.44 -4.51 14.98
N ARG A 18 -6.06 -5.52 15.78
CA ARG A 18 -6.99 -6.40 16.52
C ARG A 18 -7.18 -6.01 17.98
N ILE A 19 -6.60 -4.89 18.43
CA ILE A 19 -6.80 -4.38 19.78
C ILE A 19 -8.28 -4.11 20.03
N SER A 20 -8.80 -4.49 21.19
CA SER A 20 -10.21 -4.27 21.52
C SER A 20 -10.46 -2.84 22.00
N ASN A 21 -11.69 -2.34 21.76
CA ASN A 21 -12.12 -1.03 22.27
C ASN A 21 -12.03 -0.96 23.81
N ALA A 22 -12.25 -2.08 24.49
CA ALA A 22 -12.11 -2.18 25.94
C ALA A 22 -10.65 -1.99 26.38
N GLN A 23 -9.69 -2.52 25.63
CA GLN A 23 -8.27 -2.34 25.93
C GLN A 23 -7.84 -0.90 25.67
N ILE A 24 -8.19 -0.32 24.52
CA ILE A 24 -7.91 1.09 24.21
C ILE A 24 -8.53 2.00 25.30
N GLY A 25 -9.78 1.71 25.67
CA GLY A 25 -10.50 2.48 26.70
C GLY A 25 -9.78 2.46 28.04
N ARG A 26 -9.28 1.30 28.49
CA ARG A 26 -8.49 1.18 29.73
C ARG A 26 -7.20 2.02 29.69
N GLU A 27 -6.48 1.99 28.55
CA GLU A 27 -5.22 2.73 28.40
C GLU A 27 -5.43 4.25 28.33
N LEU A 28 -6.56 4.70 27.78
CA LEU A 28 -6.89 6.11 27.62
C LEU A 28 -7.82 6.67 28.69
N GLY A 29 -8.28 5.86 29.64
CA GLY A 29 -9.23 6.28 30.67
C GLY A 29 -10.63 6.61 30.14
N LEU A 30 -11.07 5.92 29.08
CA LEU A 30 -12.36 6.16 28.41
C LEU A 30 -13.24 4.91 28.39
N ALA A 31 -14.56 5.11 28.32
CA ALA A 31 -15.49 4.01 28.14
C ALA A 31 -15.33 3.35 26.77
N PRO A 32 -15.47 2.01 26.64
CA PRO A 32 -15.34 1.32 25.35
C PRO A 32 -16.30 1.82 24.27
N SER A 33 -17.51 2.27 24.65
CA SER A 33 -18.46 2.88 23.73
C SER A 33 -17.96 4.21 23.15
N GLY A 34 -17.28 5.03 23.96
CA GLY A 34 -16.65 6.27 23.49
C GLY A 34 -15.52 6.02 22.52
N ILE A 35 -14.73 4.97 22.74
CA ILE A 35 -13.68 4.53 21.78
C ILE A 35 -14.33 4.07 20.48
N HIS A 36 -15.37 3.24 20.54
CA HIS A 36 -16.09 2.79 19.35
C HIS A 36 -16.60 3.96 18.50
N GLU A 37 -17.25 4.93 19.10
CA GLU A 37 -17.76 6.11 18.40
C GLU A 37 -16.64 6.95 17.76
N ARG A 38 -15.49 7.07 18.42
CA ARG A 38 -14.33 7.77 17.87
C ARG A 38 -13.75 7.04 16.66
N ILE A 39 -13.55 5.73 16.75
CA ILE A 39 -13.05 4.90 15.62
C ILE A 39 -14.02 5.04 14.44
N LYS A 40 -15.31 4.88 14.65
CA LYS A 40 -16.34 5.05 13.63
C LYS A 40 -16.27 6.41 12.92
N LYS A 41 -16.08 7.50 13.69
CA LYS A 41 -15.89 8.83 13.12
C LYS A 41 -14.59 8.97 12.32
N LEU A 42 -13.50 8.33 12.77
CA LEU A 42 -12.22 8.32 12.03
C LEU A 42 -12.35 7.56 10.70
N GLU A 43 -13.09 6.46 10.68
CA GLU A 43 -13.43 5.71 9.46
C GLU A 43 -14.31 6.55 8.52
N GLN A 44 -15.39 7.14 9.02
CA GLN A 44 -16.29 7.98 8.23
C GLN A 44 -15.61 9.21 7.63
N ARG A 45 -14.61 9.76 8.31
CA ARG A 45 -13.81 10.89 7.85
C ARG A 45 -12.65 10.47 6.94
N GLY A 46 -12.47 9.19 6.69
CA GLY A 46 -11.39 8.66 5.87
C GLY A 46 -9.99 8.81 6.49
N VAL A 47 -9.89 9.02 7.81
CA VAL A 47 -8.61 8.99 8.53
C VAL A 47 -8.12 7.55 8.66
N ILE A 48 -9.02 6.63 8.97
CA ILE A 48 -8.80 5.19 8.84
C ILE A 48 -9.43 4.76 7.52
N THR A 49 -8.62 4.35 6.58
CA THR A 49 -9.04 3.95 5.22
C THR A 49 -9.28 2.46 5.11
N GLY A 50 -8.85 1.67 6.09
CA GLY A 50 -9.03 0.22 6.11
C GLY A 50 -8.10 -0.46 7.12
N TYR A 51 -8.26 -1.78 7.19
CA TYR A 51 -7.45 -2.67 8.02
C TYR A 51 -6.87 -3.75 7.13
N HIS A 52 -5.56 -3.94 7.17
CA HIS A 52 -4.87 -4.86 6.29
C HIS A 52 -4.11 -5.92 7.09
N VAL A 53 -4.04 -7.12 6.54
CA VAL A 53 -3.24 -8.21 7.10
C VAL A 53 -1.85 -8.17 6.47
N CYS A 54 -0.82 -8.17 7.30
CA CYS A 54 0.56 -8.35 6.84
C CYS A 54 0.82 -9.83 6.57
N LEU A 55 1.27 -10.16 5.37
CA LEU A 55 1.48 -11.52 4.93
C LEU A 55 2.95 -11.75 4.55
N ASP A 56 3.45 -12.93 4.90
CA ASP A 56 4.77 -13.38 4.47
C ASP A 56 4.70 -13.89 3.03
N ARG A 57 5.27 -13.13 2.08
CA ARG A 57 5.28 -13.44 0.65
C ARG A 57 5.90 -14.81 0.35
N GLN A 58 7.00 -15.14 1.02
CA GLN A 58 7.72 -16.39 0.76
C GLN A 58 6.87 -17.60 1.14
N LYS A 59 6.16 -17.53 2.27
CA LYS A 59 5.24 -18.59 2.70
C LYS A 59 4.04 -18.75 1.79
N LEU A 60 3.70 -17.71 1.03
CA LEU A 60 2.65 -17.77 0.00
C LEU A 60 3.17 -18.13 -1.39
N GLY A 61 4.47 -18.49 -1.51
CA GLY A 61 5.06 -18.86 -2.79
C GLY A 61 5.35 -17.67 -3.72
N LEU A 62 5.32 -16.43 -3.22
CA LEU A 62 5.64 -15.21 -3.95
C LEU A 62 7.09 -14.79 -3.63
N GLY A 63 8.05 -15.53 -4.19
CA GLY A 63 9.47 -15.40 -3.87
C GLY A 63 10.14 -14.14 -4.42
N VAL A 64 9.54 -13.47 -5.41
CA VAL A 64 10.10 -12.28 -6.05
C VAL A 64 9.25 -11.06 -5.77
N ALA A 65 9.88 -10.01 -5.25
CA ALA A 65 9.33 -8.66 -5.25
C ALA A 65 10.16 -7.78 -6.18
N ALA A 66 9.51 -6.88 -6.88
CA ALA A 66 10.19 -5.95 -7.77
C ALA A 66 9.50 -4.58 -7.79
N TYR A 67 10.31 -3.57 -8.09
CA TYR A 67 9.85 -2.24 -8.43
C TYR A 67 10.06 -1.99 -9.92
N LEU A 68 9.02 -1.48 -10.59
CA LEU A 68 9.11 -1.03 -11.96
C LEU A 68 9.04 0.49 -11.99
N PHE A 69 9.97 1.08 -12.72
CA PHE A 69 9.91 2.47 -13.14
C PHE A 69 9.36 2.50 -14.56
N VAL A 70 8.22 3.11 -14.76
CA VAL A 70 7.48 3.03 -16.03
C VAL A 70 7.36 4.41 -16.65
N GLN A 71 7.74 4.51 -17.92
CA GLN A 71 7.53 5.68 -18.77
C GLN A 71 6.36 5.46 -19.71
N THR A 72 5.50 6.46 -19.86
CA THR A 72 4.33 6.38 -20.71
C THR A 72 4.20 7.58 -21.64
N ASP A 73 3.49 7.37 -22.75
CA ASP A 73 3.09 8.43 -23.68
C ASP A 73 1.69 8.98 -23.37
N ASP A 74 1.21 8.79 -22.15
CA ASP A 74 -0.06 9.37 -21.73
C ASP A 74 -0.03 10.90 -21.83
N ARG A 75 -1.16 11.47 -22.25
CA ARG A 75 -1.32 12.93 -22.21
C ARG A 75 -1.19 13.44 -20.77
N VAL A 76 -0.64 14.64 -20.63
CA VAL A 76 -0.55 15.31 -19.32
C VAL A 76 -1.93 15.32 -18.65
N GLY A 77 -1.98 14.80 -17.40
CA GLY A 77 -3.22 14.67 -16.64
C GLY A 77 -4.02 13.38 -16.88
N SER A 78 -3.63 12.54 -17.85
CA SER A 78 -4.24 11.22 -18.05
C SER A 78 -3.68 10.23 -17.02
N GLN A 79 -4.54 9.36 -16.49
CA GLN A 79 -4.18 8.26 -15.61
C GLN A 79 -4.51 6.89 -16.22
N ALA A 80 -4.70 6.84 -17.55
CA ALA A 80 -5.12 5.62 -18.23
C ALA A 80 -4.17 4.45 -18.03
N SER A 81 -2.85 4.69 -18.15
CA SER A 81 -1.83 3.67 -17.87
C SER A 81 -1.79 3.26 -16.42
N ALA A 82 -1.93 4.20 -15.48
CA ALA A 82 -1.96 3.91 -14.04
C ALA A 82 -3.12 2.97 -13.68
N HIS A 83 -4.31 3.21 -14.20
CA HIS A 83 -5.47 2.33 -13.98
C HIS A 83 -5.26 0.94 -14.58
N ARG A 84 -4.65 0.83 -15.76
CA ARG A 84 -4.33 -0.47 -16.36
C ARG A 84 -3.30 -1.23 -15.53
N LEU A 85 -2.24 -0.55 -15.05
CA LEU A 85 -1.25 -1.14 -14.15
C LEU A 85 -1.87 -1.60 -12.84
N ALA A 86 -2.73 -0.78 -12.22
CA ALA A 86 -3.40 -1.09 -10.97
C ALA A 86 -4.39 -2.28 -11.06
N ASN A 87 -4.88 -2.60 -12.25
CA ASN A 87 -5.76 -3.75 -12.48
C ASN A 87 -5.01 -5.09 -12.66
N ILE A 88 -3.68 -5.07 -12.68
CA ILE A 88 -2.87 -6.30 -12.76
C ILE A 88 -2.79 -6.92 -11.36
N ALA A 89 -3.18 -8.18 -11.20
CA ALA A 89 -3.30 -8.84 -9.91
C ALA A 89 -1.98 -8.92 -9.11
N GLU A 90 -0.85 -9.01 -9.81
CA GLU A 90 0.48 -9.06 -9.21
C GLU A 90 0.98 -7.68 -8.75
N VAL A 91 0.32 -6.60 -9.18
CA VAL A 91 0.65 -5.22 -8.79
C VAL A 91 0.01 -4.90 -7.45
N GLN A 92 0.82 -4.43 -6.52
CA GLN A 92 0.42 -4.06 -5.17
C GLN A 92 0.24 -2.55 -5.01
N GLU A 93 1.11 -1.77 -5.64
CA GLU A 93 1.13 -0.31 -5.54
C GLU A 93 1.44 0.32 -6.90
N VAL A 94 0.80 1.43 -7.20
CA VAL A 94 1.09 2.28 -8.37
C VAL A 94 1.14 3.72 -7.90
N HIS A 95 2.29 4.34 -8.02
CA HIS A 95 2.52 5.73 -7.64
C HIS A 95 2.92 6.55 -8.86
N GLN A 96 2.25 7.69 -9.06
CA GLN A 96 2.76 8.69 -9.99
C GLN A 96 3.92 9.42 -9.33
N ILE A 97 5.06 9.48 -10.00
CA ILE A 97 6.26 10.11 -9.48
C ILE A 97 6.70 11.27 -10.39
N ALA A 98 7.38 12.24 -9.81
CA ALA A 98 8.02 13.32 -10.56
C ALA A 98 9.41 12.88 -11.01
N GLY A 99 9.82 13.26 -12.23
CA GLY A 99 11.11 12.92 -12.80
C GLY A 99 10.96 12.35 -14.21
N GLU A 100 11.98 11.62 -14.66
CA GLU A 100 12.01 11.00 -16.00
C GLU A 100 10.99 9.87 -16.13
N ASP A 101 10.75 9.11 -15.06
CA ASP A 101 9.76 8.05 -15.02
C ASP A 101 8.39 8.62 -14.62
N CYS A 102 7.31 8.08 -15.17
CA CYS A 102 5.95 8.54 -14.85
C CYS A 102 5.37 7.83 -13.64
N TYR A 103 5.66 6.53 -13.49
CA TYR A 103 5.09 5.70 -12.44
C TYR A 103 6.14 4.79 -11.80
N LEU A 104 6.00 4.64 -10.47
CA LEU A 104 6.65 3.61 -9.67
C LEU A 104 5.61 2.55 -9.32
N VAL A 105 5.89 1.30 -9.68
CA VAL A 105 4.99 0.17 -9.48
C VAL A 105 5.67 -0.87 -8.59
N LYS A 106 5.02 -1.29 -7.51
CA LYS A 106 5.46 -2.42 -6.69
C LYS A 106 4.67 -3.66 -7.09
N LEU A 107 5.35 -4.76 -7.29
CA LEU A 107 4.72 -6.04 -7.63
C LEU A 107 5.39 -7.22 -6.93
N SER A 108 4.64 -8.32 -6.82
CA SER A 108 5.14 -9.60 -6.32
C SER A 108 4.73 -10.72 -7.26
N CYS A 109 5.66 -11.63 -7.52
CA CYS A 109 5.44 -12.82 -8.35
C CYS A 109 6.18 -14.02 -7.77
N LYS A 110 5.89 -15.19 -8.33
CA LYS A 110 6.39 -16.47 -7.86
C LYS A 110 7.92 -16.55 -7.98
N ASP A 111 8.42 -16.31 -9.19
CA ASP A 111 9.83 -16.44 -9.55
C ASP A 111 10.19 -15.49 -10.71
N ASN A 112 11.46 -15.53 -11.14
CA ASN A 112 11.96 -14.69 -12.22
C ASN A 112 11.34 -15.03 -13.59
N GLN A 113 10.89 -16.27 -13.82
CA GLN A 113 10.21 -16.65 -15.06
C GLN A 113 8.82 -16.03 -15.11
N ASP A 114 8.13 -16.06 -13.98
CA ASP A 114 6.83 -15.41 -13.80
C ASP A 114 6.93 -13.89 -13.96
N LEU A 115 7.97 -13.28 -13.39
CA LEU A 115 8.28 -11.86 -13.61
C LEU A 115 8.48 -11.55 -15.10
N GLY A 116 9.29 -12.34 -15.80
CA GLY A 116 9.54 -12.16 -17.23
C GLY A 116 8.28 -12.30 -18.08
N ARG A 117 7.39 -13.24 -17.73
CA ARG A 117 6.08 -13.39 -18.37
C ARG A 117 5.19 -12.20 -18.11
N LEU A 118 5.08 -11.75 -16.86
CA LEU A 118 4.31 -10.56 -16.46
C LEU A 118 4.74 -9.32 -17.24
N LEU A 119 6.05 -9.08 -17.34
CA LEU A 119 6.60 -7.95 -18.07
C LEU A 119 6.23 -7.97 -19.56
N ARG A 120 6.30 -9.15 -20.21
CA ARG A 120 5.96 -9.27 -21.64
C ARG A 120 4.47 -9.23 -21.91
N GLU A 121 3.68 -10.00 -21.16
CA GLU A 121 2.29 -10.28 -21.51
C GLU A 121 1.30 -9.31 -20.91
N LYS A 122 1.60 -8.73 -19.75
CA LYS A 122 0.70 -7.79 -19.06
C LYS A 122 1.19 -6.34 -19.14
N ILE A 123 2.43 -6.07 -18.73
CA ILE A 123 2.97 -4.71 -18.76
C ILE A 123 3.22 -4.26 -20.19
N GLY A 124 3.92 -5.08 -20.98
CA GLY A 124 4.24 -4.79 -22.39
C GLY A 124 3.01 -4.78 -23.32
N ALA A 125 1.89 -5.33 -22.89
CA ALA A 125 0.62 -5.25 -23.63
C ALA A 125 -0.11 -3.91 -23.44
N ILE A 126 0.34 -3.03 -22.55
CA ILE A 126 -0.22 -1.68 -22.38
C ILE A 126 0.38 -0.76 -23.45
N PRO A 127 -0.39 -0.31 -24.46
CA PRO A 127 0.18 0.36 -25.64
C PRO A 127 0.88 1.69 -25.33
N SER A 128 0.46 2.36 -24.26
CA SER A 128 1.01 3.65 -23.84
C SER A 128 2.33 3.54 -23.05
N ILE A 129 2.77 2.34 -22.69
CA ILE A 129 4.06 2.16 -22.04
C ILE A 129 5.18 2.17 -23.07
N ARG A 130 6.07 3.15 -22.96
CA ARG A 130 7.27 3.28 -23.81
C ARG A 130 8.42 2.43 -23.33
N GLN A 131 8.66 2.49 -22.03
CA GLN A 131 9.79 1.85 -21.39
C GLN A 131 9.46 1.46 -19.96
N SER A 132 10.02 0.34 -19.52
CA SER A 132 10.01 -0.03 -18.12
C SER A 132 11.41 -0.47 -17.69
N ARG A 133 11.82 -0.05 -16.50
CA ARG A 133 13.06 -0.47 -15.84
C ARG A 133 12.68 -1.22 -14.58
N THR A 134 13.14 -2.46 -14.45
CA THR A 134 12.82 -3.34 -13.33
C THR A 134 13.97 -3.40 -12.34
N SER A 135 13.66 -3.24 -11.06
CA SER A 135 14.58 -3.45 -9.94
C SER A 135 14.05 -4.56 -9.04
N ILE A 136 14.75 -5.69 -8.97
CA ILE A 136 14.39 -6.81 -8.11
C ILE A 136 14.87 -6.54 -6.70
N VAL A 137 13.99 -6.75 -5.71
CA VAL A 137 14.33 -6.64 -4.29
C VAL A 137 15.15 -7.85 -3.87
N MET A 138 16.39 -7.62 -3.47
CA MET A 138 17.27 -8.68 -3.00
C MET A 138 16.96 -9.05 -1.55
N GLU A 139 16.72 -8.06 -0.71
CA GLU A 139 16.39 -8.22 0.72
C GLU A 139 15.48 -7.09 1.17
N THR A 140 14.49 -7.40 2.01
CA THR A 140 13.65 -6.41 2.66
C THR A 140 14.08 -6.27 4.12
N LEU A 141 14.70 -5.16 4.46
CA LEU A 141 15.17 -4.87 5.82
C LEU A 141 14.05 -4.30 6.70
N LYS A 142 13.13 -3.56 6.10
CA LYS A 142 11.95 -3.01 6.77
C LYS A 142 10.81 -2.85 5.76
N GLU A 143 9.66 -3.37 6.11
CA GLU A 143 8.40 -3.16 5.38
C GLU A 143 7.31 -2.89 6.42
N ASP A 144 7.07 -1.61 6.67
CA ASP A 144 6.13 -1.14 7.67
C ASP A 144 5.30 0.00 7.08
N GLY A 145 3.98 -0.18 7.07
CA GLY A 145 3.03 0.82 6.59
C GLY A 145 2.62 1.83 7.65
N ALA A 146 3.18 1.77 8.87
CA ALA A 146 2.82 2.69 9.95
C ALA A 146 3.31 4.12 9.64
N LEU A 147 2.38 5.07 9.72
CA LEU A 147 2.70 6.48 9.55
C LEU A 147 3.31 7.05 10.84
N PRO A 148 4.30 7.96 10.75
CA PRO A 148 4.84 8.66 11.91
C PRO A 148 3.81 9.69 12.40
N ILE A 149 3.09 9.34 13.46
CA ILE A 149 2.10 10.22 14.11
C ILE A 149 2.77 10.81 15.34
N ASN A 150 2.93 12.13 15.35
CA ASN A 150 3.41 12.87 16.52
C ASN A 150 2.26 13.10 17.50
N GLU A 151 2.55 13.03 18.79
CA GLU A 151 1.61 13.30 19.88
C GLU A 151 1.06 14.75 19.86
#